data_bcc787a430a7ac244987533d04a403b1
#
_entry.id   bcc787a430a7ac244987533d04a403b1
#
_cell.length_a   1.000
_cell.length_b   1.000
_cell.length_c   1.000
_cell.angle_alpha   90.00
_cell.angle_beta   90.00
_cell.angle_gamma   90.00
#
_symmetry.space_group_name_H-M   'P 1'
#
loop_
_entity.id
_entity.type
_entity.pdbx_description
1 polymer ?
#
loop_
_entity_poly.entity_id
_entity_poly.type
_entity_poly.pdbx_seq_one_letter_code
_entity_poly.pdbx_strand_id
1 'polypeptide(L)'
;MGIFFYSFITMERESFKSRLGFILIAAGCAIGLGNVWRFPYIAGQYGGAAFVLPYLGFLLFLGLPILMAELALGRGGRSGIARAFDNLEKPGTKWHWAKFPLISANYILMAFYSVVTGWMLYYFYKMVTDANFLTGTPDQIAAGFGEMLANPALMIFWMTVAIALGLGIVSLGLQKGVEGITKKMMICLLVIMVLLAIRAITLPGSTEGLQFYLLPSFERLTQSGKGVGEAIFAAFAHAFFTLSIGIGSMTIFGSYIGKKHSIVKEAASVCILDTVVALVAGIIIIPSCFAFGQSPGQGPGLIFVTLSNVFSMMPAGRFCGAAFFLFMSFAALSTLIAVFENLVSFWMDLKGYDRKKVAFWNIIVVFLLSLPCALGFNVLAGFEPFGPGSCVLDLEDFIVSNTMLPAGGMFMAIFCSSRYGWGQQKFFAEVNSGSGYKIPNNAFFRIYFKWVLPALVSLLLIQGYLSKFAPELSEKIFG
;
A
#
# COMPACT_ATOMS: atom_id res chain seq x y z
N MET A 1 -5.66 42.33 30.84
CA MET A 1 -5.60 40.87 30.89
C MET A 1 -6.62 40.34 29.86
N GLY A 2 -6.21 40.33 28.60
CA GLY A 2 -7.08 40.07 27.45
C GLY A 2 -7.08 38.57 27.11
N ILE A 3 -8.24 37.95 27.27
CA ILE A 3 -8.49 36.57 26.87
C ILE A 3 -8.64 36.60 25.34
N PHE A 4 -7.61 36.16 24.64
CA PHE A 4 -7.71 35.86 23.21
C PHE A 4 -8.60 34.61 23.01
N PHE A 5 -9.89 34.82 22.81
CA PHE A 5 -10.76 33.83 22.21
C PHE A 5 -10.31 33.65 20.75
N TYR A 6 -9.51 32.62 20.48
CA TYR A 6 -9.39 32.13 19.13
C TYR A 6 -10.76 31.59 18.71
N SER A 7 -11.47 32.35 17.94
CA SER A 7 -12.64 31.94 17.20
C SER A 7 -12.17 30.81 16.25
N PHE A 8 -12.40 29.56 16.63
CA PHE A 8 -12.25 28.41 15.74
C PHE A 8 -13.33 28.57 14.65
N ILE A 9 -12.94 29.13 13.51
CA ILE A 9 -13.70 28.94 12.28
C ILE A 9 -13.67 27.42 12.05
N THR A 10 -14.75 26.75 12.37
CA THR A 10 -14.99 25.37 11.94
C THR A 10 -15.14 25.42 10.42
N MET A 11 -14.02 25.35 9.69
CA MET A 11 -14.09 25.12 8.27
C MET A 11 -14.87 23.82 8.07
N GLU A 12 -15.97 23.90 7.36
CA GLU A 12 -16.78 22.74 7.01
C GLU A 12 -15.87 21.76 6.30
N ARG A 13 -15.70 20.55 6.87
CA ARG A 13 -14.81 19.53 6.31
C ARG A 13 -15.31 19.15 4.93
N GLU A 14 -14.41 19.19 3.92
CA GLU A 14 -14.73 18.66 2.59
C GLU A 14 -15.26 17.23 2.70
N SER A 15 -16.20 16.88 1.85
CA SER A 15 -16.76 15.53 1.80
C SER A 15 -16.80 15.01 0.35
N PHE A 16 -16.76 13.70 0.20
CA PHE A 16 -16.90 13.07 -1.09
C PHE A 16 -18.31 13.29 -1.67
N LYS A 17 -18.40 13.47 -2.99
CA LYS A 17 -19.67 13.62 -3.70
C LYS A 17 -20.50 12.33 -3.70
N SER A 18 -19.82 11.18 -3.71
CA SER A 18 -20.48 9.89 -3.82
C SER A 18 -19.81 8.81 -2.96
N ARG A 19 -20.63 7.85 -2.48
CA ARG A 19 -20.14 6.67 -1.78
C ARG A 19 -19.17 5.85 -2.66
N LEU A 20 -19.46 5.70 -3.95
CA LEU A 20 -18.58 5.01 -4.89
C LEU A 20 -17.24 5.75 -5.02
N GLY A 21 -17.25 7.09 -5.05
CA GLY A 21 -16.03 7.89 -5.03
C GLY A 21 -15.18 7.59 -3.80
N PHE A 22 -15.79 7.60 -2.61
CA PHE A 22 -15.10 7.22 -1.37
C PHE A 22 -14.48 5.81 -1.47
N ILE A 23 -15.25 4.79 -1.85
CA ILE A 23 -14.77 3.39 -1.91
C ILE A 23 -13.60 3.27 -2.89
N LEU A 24 -13.72 3.85 -4.09
CA LEU A 24 -12.67 3.75 -5.10
C LEU A 24 -11.38 4.50 -4.71
N ILE A 25 -11.48 5.59 -3.96
CA ILE A 25 -10.31 6.33 -3.50
C ILE A 25 -9.66 5.63 -2.31
N ALA A 26 -10.45 5.22 -1.32
CA ALA A 26 -9.93 4.49 -0.16
C ALA A 26 -9.34 3.14 -0.59
N ALA A 27 -10.00 2.44 -1.52
CA ALA A 27 -9.44 1.24 -2.13
C ALA A 27 -8.20 1.57 -2.98
N GLY A 28 -8.18 2.69 -3.72
CA GLY A 28 -7.00 3.14 -4.48
C GLY A 28 -5.81 3.51 -3.58
N CYS A 29 -6.05 3.86 -2.32
CA CYS A 29 -4.98 4.00 -1.32
C CYS A 29 -4.38 2.62 -0.93
N ALA A 30 -5.22 1.61 -0.79
CA ALA A 30 -4.81 0.24 -0.50
C ALA A 30 -4.23 -0.45 -1.75
N ILE A 31 -4.94 -0.39 -2.88
CA ILE A 31 -4.54 -1.00 -4.16
C ILE A 31 -3.30 -0.28 -4.72
N GLY A 32 -2.15 -0.84 -4.44
CA GLY A 32 -0.87 -0.29 -4.86
C GLY A 32 0.09 -1.38 -5.31
N LEU A 33 1.38 -1.10 -5.19
CA LEU A 33 2.44 -2.06 -5.52
C LEU A 33 2.37 -3.33 -4.66
N GLY A 34 1.75 -3.27 -3.49
CA GLY A 34 1.48 -4.42 -2.64
C GLY A 34 0.66 -5.49 -3.36
N ASN A 35 -0.44 -5.10 -4.00
CA ASN A 35 -1.37 -6.02 -4.67
C ASN A 35 -0.84 -6.53 -5.99
N VAL A 36 -0.24 -5.63 -6.79
CA VAL A 36 0.06 -5.92 -8.20
C VAL A 36 1.50 -6.37 -8.43
N TRP A 37 2.35 -6.22 -7.42
CA TRP A 37 3.75 -6.65 -7.45
C TRP A 37 4.09 -7.64 -6.32
N ARG A 38 3.99 -7.18 -5.05
CA ARG A 38 4.43 -7.95 -3.89
C ARG A 38 3.61 -9.22 -3.69
N PHE A 39 2.30 -9.15 -3.85
CA PHE A 39 1.40 -10.30 -3.67
C PHE A 39 1.67 -11.43 -4.67
N PRO A 40 1.70 -11.21 -6.00
CA PRO A 40 2.01 -12.28 -6.96
C PRO A 40 3.40 -12.89 -6.76
N TYR A 41 4.39 -12.05 -6.42
CA TYR A 41 5.73 -12.49 -6.10
C TYR A 41 5.76 -13.45 -4.90
N ILE A 42 5.16 -13.03 -3.77
CA ILE A 42 5.13 -13.84 -2.56
C ILE A 42 4.30 -15.11 -2.80
N ALA A 43 3.16 -15.03 -3.47
CA ALA A 43 2.35 -16.19 -3.84
C ALA A 43 3.14 -17.17 -4.72
N GLY A 44 3.91 -16.68 -5.69
CA GLY A 44 4.82 -17.49 -6.50
C GLY A 44 5.90 -18.19 -5.68
N GLN A 45 6.44 -17.51 -4.68
CA GLN A 45 7.52 -17.98 -3.81
C GLN A 45 7.07 -19.03 -2.80
N TYR A 46 5.83 -18.96 -2.30
CA TYR A 46 5.30 -19.80 -1.22
C TYR A 46 4.18 -20.76 -1.68
N GLY A 47 4.24 -21.25 -2.92
CA GLY A 47 3.38 -22.34 -3.38
C GLY A 47 1.95 -21.93 -3.77
N GLY A 48 1.73 -20.72 -4.20
CA GLY A 48 0.46 -20.26 -4.78
C GLY A 48 -0.69 -20.23 -3.77
N ALA A 49 -1.75 -21.02 -4.01
CA ALA A 49 -2.94 -21.04 -3.18
C ALA A 49 -2.69 -21.39 -1.70
N ALA A 50 -1.64 -22.14 -1.39
CA ALA A 50 -1.27 -22.47 -0.01
C ALA A 50 -0.89 -21.21 0.81
N PHE A 51 -0.31 -20.20 0.15
CA PHE A 51 -0.06 -18.88 0.74
C PHE A 51 -1.31 -18.01 0.79
N VAL A 52 -2.15 -18.05 -0.26
CA VAL A 52 -3.34 -17.19 -0.38
C VAL A 52 -4.34 -17.44 0.75
N LEU A 53 -4.53 -18.68 1.17
CA LEU A 53 -5.49 -19.00 2.23
C LEU A 53 -5.17 -18.36 3.58
N PRO A 54 -3.96 -18.52 4.18
CA PRO A 54 -3.61 -17.82 5.41
C PRO A 54 -3.61 -16.28 5.25
N TYR A 55 -3.21 -15.76 4.07
CA TYR A 55 -3.30 -14.33 3.77
C TYR A 55 -4.74 -13.80 3.92
N LEU A 56 -5.73 -14.47 3.32
CA LEU A 56 -7.13 -14.08 3.45
C LEU A 56 -7.62 -14.14 4.91
N GLY A 57 -7.17 -15.15 5.66
CA GLY A 57 -7.43 -15.26 7.09
C GLY A 57 -6.88 -14.04 7.86
N PHE A 58 -5.61 -13.71 7.69
CA PHE A 58 -4.99 -12.56 8.37
C PHE A 58 -5.59 -11.22 7.92
N LEU A 59 -5.96 -11.09 6.65
CA LEU A 59 -6.63 -9.90 6.16
C LEU A 59 -7.96 -9.66 6.89
N LEU A 60 -8.75 -10.72 7.12
CA LEU A 60 -10.01 -10.64 7.83
C LEU A 60 -9.82 -10.37 9.33
N PHE A 61 -8.88 -11.09 9.97
CA PHE A 61 -8.70 -11.03 11.42
C PHE A 61 -7.74 -9.94 11.89
N LEU A 62 -6.90 -9.38 11.03
CA LEU A 62 -5.95 -8.35 11.39
C LEU A 62 -6.17 -7.06 10.59
N GLY A 63 -6.14 -7.17 9.26
CA GLY A 63 -6.22 -6.02 8.38
C GLY A 63 -7.53 -5.25 8.53
N LEU A 64 -8.66 -5.92 8.41
CA LEU A 64 -9.99 -5.32 8.51
C LEU A 64 -10.25 -4.63 9.87
N PRO A 65 -9.92 -5.22 11.04
CA PRO A 65 -10.07 -4.55 12.34
C PRO A 65 -9.23 -3.27 12.49
N ILE A 66 -8.00 -3.25 11.99
CA ILE A 66 -7.14 -2.05 12.04
C ILE A 66 -7.66 -0.99 11.07
N LEU A 67 -8.07 -1.37 9.86
CA LEU A 67 -8.72 -0.46 8.91
C LEU A 67 -9.97 0.20 9.52
N MET A 68 -10.80 -0.57 10.23
CA MET A 68 -11.95 -0.02 10.96
C MET A 68 -11.52 0.96 12.05
N ALA A 69 -10.44 0.67 12.77
CA ALA A 69 -9.93 1.57 13.81
C ALA A 69 -9.44 2.90 13.20
N GLU A 70 -8.72 2.87 12.09
CA GLU A 70 -8.27 4.08 11.39
C GLU A 70 -9.43 4.92 10.85
N LEU A 71 -10.38 4.29 10.18
CA LEU A 71 -11.57 4.98 9.67
C LEU A 71 -12.40 5.58 10.82
N ALA A 72 -12.55 4.85 11.93
CA ALA A 72 -13.27 5.33 13.12
C ALA A 72 -12.55 6.51 13.77
N LEU A 73 -11.20 6.46 13.85
CA LEU A 73 -10.38 7.54 14.37
C LEU A 73 -10.59 8.83 13.56
N GLY A 74 -10.55 8.72 12.24
CA GLY A 74 -10.77 9.86 11.34
C GLY A 74 -12.18 10.43 11.45
N ARG A 75 -13.21 9.57 11.43
CA ARG A 75 -14.61 10.01 11.50
C ARG A 75 -14.97 10.58 12.88
N GLY A 76 -14.52 9.92 13.95
CA GLY A 76 -14.74 10.38 15.33
C GLY A 76 -14.02 11.69 15.62
N GLY A 77 -12.77 11.83 15.15
CA GLY A 77 -11.96 13.03 15.32
C GLY A 77 -12.26 14.14 14.30
N ARG A 78 -13.03 13.87 13.24
CA ARG A 78 -13.33 14.82 12.15
C ARG A 78 -12.09 15.47 11.55
N SER A 79 -10.98 14.75 11.54
CA SER A 79 -9.69 15.20 11.04
C SER A 79 -8.83 14.01 10.63
N GLY A 80 -7.80 14.25 9.79
CA GLY A 80 -6.69 13.34 9.64
C GLY A 80 -5.86 13.23 10.92
N ILE A 81 -4.73 12.52 10.86
CA ILE A 81 -3.85 12.28 12.01
C ILE A 81 -3.36 13.57 12.69
N ALA A 82 -3.38 14.71 11.99
CA ALA A 82 -2.95 15.99 12.51
C ALA A 82 -3.65 16.40 13.81
N ARG A 83 -4.96 16.15 13.90
CA ARG A 83 -5.79 16.53 15.04
C ARG A 83 -6.74 15.45 15.54
N ALA A 84 -6.84 14.30 14.88
CA ALA A 84 -7.76 13.24 15.31
C ALA A 84 -7.48 12.77 16.74
N PHE A 85 -6.20 12.60 17.08
CA PHE A 85 -5.80 12.22 18.45
C PHE A 85 -6.10 13.32 19.46
N ASP A 86 -5.76 14.59 19.14
CA ASP A 86 -6.06 15.75 20.02
C ASP A 86 -7.55 15.83 20.35
N ASN A 87 -8.42 15.60 19.34
CA ASN A 87 -9.87 15.70 19.47
C ASN A 87 -10.51 14.55 20.26
N LEU A 88 -9.84 13.40 20.35
CA LEU A 88 -10.39 12.18 20.93
C LEU A 88 -9.71 11.74 22.22
N GLU A 89 -8.50 12.20 22.50
CA GLU A 89 -7.76 11.85 23.70
C GLU A 89 -8.41 12.43 24.97
N LYS A 90 -8.10 11.82 26.10
CA LYS A 90 -8.52 12.34 27.40
C LYS A 90 -7.64 13.51 27.82
N PRO A 91 -8.19 14.52 28.52
CA PRO A 91 -7.40 15.61 29.08
C PRO A 91 -6.22 15.10 29.93
N GLY A 92 -5.05 15.68 29.71
CA GLY A 92 -3.81 15.33 30.41
C GLY A 92 -3.05 14.13 29.85
N THR A 93 -3.53 13.49 28.77
CA THR A 93 -2.78 12.46 28.05
C THR A 93 -1.94 13.08 26.93
N LYS A 94 -1.04 12.27 26.36
CA LYS A 94 -0.09 12.75 25.33
C LYS A 94 -0.17 11.94 24.04
N TRP A 95 -1.33 11.38 23.71
CA TRP A 95 -1.51 10.58 22.50
C TRP A 95 -1.37 11.40 21.21
N HIS A 96 -1.63 12.69 21.27
CA HIS A 96 -1.45 13.62 20.15
C HIS A 96 -0.01 13.67 19.60
N TRP A 97 1.00 13.25 20.36
CA TRP A 97 2.38 13.18 19.84
C TRP A 97 2.55 12.11 18.74
N ALA A 98 1.66 11.13 18.66
CA ALA A 98 1.68 10.11 17.60
C ALA A 98 1.59 10.69 16.18
N LYS A 99 1.02 11.89 16.03
CA LYS A 99 0.95 12.58 14.73
C LYS A 99 2.31 12.71 14.05
N PHE A 100 3.41 12.89 14.80
CA PHE A 100 4.73 13.09 14.23
C PHE A 100 5.35 11.82 13.66
N PRO A 101 5.46 10.69 14.36
CA PRO A 101 5.95 9.45 13.75
C PRO A 101 5.03 8.97 12.62
N LEU A 102 3.71 9.13 12.73
CA LEU A 102 2.78 8.73 11.68
C LEU A 102 2.97 9.55 10.39
N ILE A 103 3.12 10.88 10.49
CA ILE A 103 3.37 11.70 9.30
C ILE A 103 4.77 11.46 8.71
N SER A 104 5.78 11.20 9.55
CA SER A 104 7.13 10.83 9.09
C SER A 104 7.11 9.54 8.29
N ALA A 105 6.31 8.55 8.72
CA ALA A 105 6.11 7.30 7.97
C ALA A 105 5.55 7.54 6.56
N ASN A 106 4.59 8.48 6.43
CA ASN A 106 4.05 8.86 5.12
C ASN A 106 5.13 9.51 4.23
N TYR A 107 5.99 10.36 4.77
CA TYR A 107 7.09 10.95 4.01
C TYR A 107 8.11 9.92 3.55
N ILE A 108 8.54 9.00 4.43
CA ILE A 108 9.49 7.94 4.08
C ILE A 108 8.88 6.99 3.06
N LEU A 109 7.59 6.63 3.23
CA LEU A 109 6.87 5.84 2.22
C LEU A 109 6.91 6.52 0.86
N MET A 110 6.60 7.81 0.80
CA MET A 110 6.57 8.54 -0.47
C MET A 110 7.97 8.74 -1.06
N ALA A 111 9.03 8.69 -0.27
CA ALA A 111 10.40 8.80 -0.75
C ALA A 111 10.72 7.67 -1.74
N PHE A 112 10.57 6.41 -1.36
CA PHE A 112 10.83 5.30 -2.28
C PHE A 112 9.66 5.00 -3.24
N TYR A 113 8.42 5.19 -2.80
CA TYR A 113 7.25 4.89 -3.61
C TYR A 113 7.15 5.77 -4.86
N SER A 114 7.58 7.05 -4.77
CA SER A 114 7.65 7.96 -5.90
C SER A 114 8.68 7.52 -6.96
N VAL A 115 9.81 6.95 -6.53
CA VAL A 115 10.84 6.39 -7.42
C VAL A 115 10.28 5.19 -8.18
N VAL A 116 9.68 4.24 -7.48
CA VAL A 116 9.11 3.03 -8.11
C VAL A 116 7.92 3.40 -9.02
N THR A 117 7.10 4.38 -8.64
CA THR A 117 6.04 4.91 -9.53
C THR A 117 6.64 5.49 -10.82
N GLY A 118 7.78 6.19 -10.70
CA GLY A 118 8.53 6.69 -11.85
C GLY A 118 8.97 5.58 -12.80
N TRP A 119 9.42 4.42 -12.28
CA TRP A 119 9.77 3.25 -13.11
C TRP A 119 8.56 2.72 -13.91
N MET A 120 7.39 2.64 -13.29
CA MET A 120 6.16 2.20 -13.98
C MET A 120 5.79 3.15 -15.12
N LEU A 121 5.87 4.45 -14.89
CA LEU A 121 5.60 5.48 -15.89
C LEU A 121 6.62 5.42 -17.05
N TYR A 122 7.90 5.22 -16.75
CA TYR A 122 8.95 5.05 -17.74
C TYR A 122 8.71 3.84 -18.64
N TYR A 123 8.42 2.67 -18.04
CA TYR A 123 8.14 1.45 -18.79
C TYR A 123 6.89 1.59 -19.65
N PHE A 124 5.82 2.19 -19.13
CA PHE A 124 4.65 2.51 -19.94
C PHE A 124 5.01 3.40 -21.12
N TYR A 125 5.76 4.49 -20.88
CA TYR A 125 6.22 5.40 -21.93
C TYR A 125 7.03 4.66 -22.98
N LYS A 126 8.01 3.84 -22.61
CA LYS A 126 8.84 3.07 -23.53
C LYS A 126 8.03 2.05 -24.32
N MET A 127 7.11 1.33 -23.70
CA MET A 127 6.22 0.39 -24.39
C MET A 127 5.38 1.07 -25.49
N VAL A 128 4.95 2.31 -25.25
CA VAL A 128 4.14 3.07 -26.22
C VAL A 128 5.00 3.68 -27.33
N THR A 129 6.16 4.26 -26.99
CA THR A 129 6.93 5.11 -27.91
C THR A 129 8.05 4.38 -28.65
N ASP A 130 8.62 3.32 -28.06
CA ASP A 130 9.78 2.61 -28.61
C ASP A 130 9.37 1.22 -29.12
N ALA A 131 9.34 1.08 -30.44
CA ALA A 131 8.95 -0.19 -31.08
C ALA A 131 9.92 -1.33 -30.77
N ASN A 132 11.17 -1.00 -30.47
CA ASN A 132 12.24 -1.97 -30.26
C ASN A 132 12.48 -2.28 -28.77
N PHE A 133 11.72 -1.70 -27.85
CA PHE A 133 11.95 -1.82 -26.40
C PHE A 133 11.91 -3.27 -25.88
N LEU A 134 11.12 -4.14 -26.52
CA LEU A 134 11.03 -5.57 -26.21
C LEU A 134 11.77 -6.45 -27.22
N THR A 135 12.59 -5.89 -28.10
CA THR A 135 13.36 -6.69 -29.06
C THR A 135 14.73 -7.02 -28.48
N GLY A 136 15.15 -8.27 -28.61
CA GLY A 136 16.44 -8.72 -28.12
C GLY A 136 16.35 -10.07 -27.40
N THR A 137 17.49 -10.52 -26.87
CA THR A 137 17.55 -11.71 -26.03
C THR A 137 16.99 -11.40 -24.62
N PRO A 138 16.57 -12.43 -23.85
CA PRO A 138 16.15 -12.25 -22.47
C PRO A 138 17.16 -11.49 -21.61
N ASP A 139 18.46 -11.73 -21.83
CA ASP A 139 19.53 -11.04 -21.10
C ASP A 139 19.63 -9.55 -21.45
N GLN A 140 19.39 -9.19 -22.71
CA GLN A 140 19.36 -7.78 -23.15
C GLN A 140 18.18 -7.03 -22.58
N ILE A 141 17.00 -7.68 -22.51
CA ILE A 141 15.81 -7.10 -21.89
C ILE A 141 16.03 -6.92 -20.38
N ALA A 142 16.67 -7.89 -19.71
CA ALA A 142 17.05 -7.80 -18.31
C ALA A 142 18.07 -6.67 -18.06
N ALA A 143 19.08 -6.55 -18.93
CA ALA A 143 20.09 -5.48 -18.85
C ALA A 143 19.46 -4.09 -18.96
N GLY A 144 18.42 -3.92 -19.79
CA GLY A 144 17.71 -2.63 -19.95
C GLY A 144 17.12 -2.10 -18.62
N PHE A 145 16.71 -2.96 -17.68
CA PHE A 145 16.31 -2.53 -16.35
C PHE A 145 17.51 -2.03 -15.53
N GLY A 146 18.62 -2.75 -15.59
CA GLY A 146 19.89 -2.33 -14.95
C GLY A 146 20.41 -0.99 -15.51
N GLU A 147 20.35 -0.78 -16.82
CA GLU A 147 20.74 0.48 -17.47
C GLU A 147 19.85 1.66 -17.01
N MET A 148 18.54 1.42 -16.87
CA MET A 148 17.63 2.43 -16.30
C MET A 148 18.04 2.81 -14.88
N LEU A 149 18.30 1.84 -14.02
CA LEU A 149 18.69 2.05 -12.61
C LEU A 149 20.06 2.76 -12.52
N ALA A 150 20.98 2.44 -13.42
CA ALA A 150 22.32 3.04 -13.48
C ALA A 150 22.30 4.51 -13.96
N ASN A 151 21.20 4.99 -14.54
CA ASN A 151 21.11 6.36 -15.07
C ASN A 151 20.43 7.32 -14.07
N PRO A 152 21.19 8.13 -13.32
CA PRO A 152 20.64 9.02 -12.29
C PRO A 152 19.69 10.08 -12.86
N ALA A 153 20.00 10.64 -14.04
CA ALA A 153 19.16 11.67 -14.65
C ALA A 153 17.79 11.13 -15.05
N LEU A 154 17.76 9.92 -15.62
CA LEU A 154 16.51 9.24 -15.99
C LEU A 154 15.67 8.91 -14.74
N MET A 155 16.31 8.39 -13.70
CA MET A 155 15.67 8.07 -12.42
C MET A 155 15.03 9.30 -11.78
N ILE A 156 15.79 10.40 -11.66
CA ILE A 156 15.33 11.66 -11.08
C ILE A 156 14.20 12.27 -11.93
N PHE A 157 14.30 12.23 -13.25
CA PHE A 157 13.27 12.77 -14.14
C PHE A 157 11.92 12.08 -13.92
N TRP A 158 11.86 10.74 -13.99
CA TRP A 158 10.60 10.01 -13.87
C TRP A 158 10.02 10.03 -12.44
N MET A 159 10.89 10.01 -11.43
CA MET A 159 10.49 10.27 -10.05
C MET A 159 9.83 11.65 -9.91
N THR A 160 10.42 12.69 -10.50
CA THR A 160 9.87 14.04 -10.48
C THR A 160 8.52 14.12 -11.19
N VAL A 161 8.37 13.43 -12.33
CA VAL A 161 7.09 13.33 -13.03
C VAL A 161 6.02 12.69 -12.14
N ALA A 162 6.35 11.61 -11.44
CA ALA A 162 5.41 10.93 -10.52
C ALA A 162 4.97 11.87 -9.38
N ILE A 163 5.91 12.56 -8.74
CA ILE A 163 5.63 13.54 -7.66
C ILE A 163 4.77 14.69 -8.17
N ALA A 164 5.13 15.26 -9.32
CA ALA A 164 4.42 16.40 -9.90
C ALA A 164 2.98 16.02 -10.30
N LEU A 165 2.78 14.85 -10.89
CA LEU A 165 1.44 14.33 -11.21
C LEU A 165 0.60 14.13 -9.96
N GLY A 166 1.13 13.44 -8.95
CA GLY A 166 0.39 13.14 -7.73
C GLY A 166 0.00 14.40 -6.95
N LEU A 167 0.96 15.26 -6.60
CA LEU A 167 0.71 16.50 -5.86
C LEU A 167 -0.02 17.54 -6.70
N GLY A 168 0.19 17.57 -8.02
CA GLY A 168 -0.58 18.38 -8.96
C GLY A 168 -2.07 18.04 -8.88
N ILE A 169 -2.41 16.75 -8.90
CA ILE A 169 -3.81 16.27 -8.77
C ILE A 169 -4.38 16.67 -7.40
N VAL A 170 -3.64 16.46 -6.30
CA VAL A 170 -4.07 16.82 -4.95
C VAL A 170 -4.30 18.34 -4.81
N SER A 171 -3.51 19.16 -5.49
CA SER A 171 -3.64 20.63 -5.47
C SER A 171 -4.97 21.14 -6.03
N LEU A 172 -5.64 20.35 -6.89
CA LEU A 172 -6.95 20.66 -7.47
C LEU A 172 -8.12 20.51 -6.49
N GLY A 173 -7.86 20.01 -5.26
CA GLY A 173 -8.86 19.80 -4.22
C GLY A 173 -9.42 18.38 -4.18
N LEU A 174 -10.15 18.09 -3.09
CA LEU A 174 -10.68 16.74 -2.85
C LEU A 174 -11.61 16.26 -3.96
N GLN A 175 -12.62 17.08 -4.31
CA GLN A 175 -13.68 16.65 -5.23
C GLN A 175 -13.26 16.65 -6.70
N LYS A 176 -12.54 17.68 -7.16
CA LYS A 176 -12.13 17.82 -8.57
C LYS A 176 -10.87 17.00 -8.87
N GLY A 177 -9.88 17.08 -8.01
CA GLY A 177 -8.60 16.39 -8.14
C GLY A 177 -8.69 14.95 -7.66
N VAL A 178 -8.65 14.77 -6.34
CA VAL A 178 -8.54 13.44 -5.73
C VAL A 178 -9.71 12.53 -6.14
N GLU A 179 -10.97 12.93 -5.92
CA GLU A 179 -12.12 12.10 -6.27
C GLU A 179 -12.32 11.98 -7.79
N GLY A 180 -12.30 13.10 -8.50
CA GLY A 180 -12.66 13.13 -9.92
C GLY A 180 -11.69 12.37 -10.81
N ILE A 181 -10.38 12.47 -10.54
CA ILE A 181 -9.34 11.83 -11.33
C ILE A 181 -9.12 10.38 -10.88
N THR A 182 -8.94 10.13 -9.57
CA THR A 182 -8.68 8.78 -9.05
C THR A 182 -9.84 7.83 -9.37
N LYS A 183 -11.10 8.28 -9.29
CA LYS A 183 -12.25 7.46 -9.69
C LYS A 183 -12.14 6.97 -11.13
N LYS A 184 -11.76 7.85 -12.07
CA LYS A 184 -11.59 7.47 -13.49
C LYS A 184 -10.41 6.52 -13.67
N MET A 185 -9.29 6.79 -13.01
CA MET A 185 -8.12 5.92 -13.03
C MET A 185 -8.46 4.53 -12.50
N MET A 186 -9.16 4.42 -11.37
CA MET A 186 -9.56 3.15 -10.78
C MET A 186 -10.51 2.35 -11.68
N ILE A 187 -11.48 3.00 -12.32
CA ILE A 187 -12.37 2.31 -13.28
C ILE A 187 -11.55 1.80 -14.48
N CYS A 188 -10.68 2.62 -15.03
CA CYS A 188 -9.80 2.22 -16.14
C CYS A 188 -8.88 1.06 -15.73
N LEU A 189 -8.27 1.13 -14.52
CA LEU A 189 -7.46 0.07 -13.93
C LEU A 189 -8.23 -1.25 -13.88
N LEU A 190 -9.46 -1.25 -13.36
CA LEU A 190 -10.29 -2.47 -13.24
C LEU A 190 -10.64 -3.06 -14.63
N VAL A 191 -10.92 -2.21 -15.62
CA VAL A 191 -11.18 -2.67 -17.00
C VAL A 191 -9.94 -3.30 -17.62
N ILE A 192 -8.78 -2.62 -17.54
CA ILE A 192 -7.51 -3.15 -18.07
C ILE A 192 -7.17 -4.46 -17.38
N MET A 193 -7.34 -4.54 -16.06
CA MET A 193 -7.09 -5.74 -15.26
C MET A 193 -7.92 -6.94 -15.76
N VAL A 194 -9.21 -6.75 -16.04
CA VAL A 194 -10.06 -7.82 -16.57
C VAL A 194 -9.59 -8.27 -17.96
N LEU A 195 -9.25 -7.34 -18.85
CA LEU A 195 -8.74 -7.66 -20.18
C LEU A 195 -7.41 -8.43 -20.12
N LEU A 196 -6.50 -8.01 -19.26
CA LEU A 196 -5.21 -8.70 -19.05
C LEU A 196 -5.41 -10.09 -18.42
N ALA A 197 -6.35 -10.25 -17.49
CA ALA A 197 -6.68 -11.54 -16.89
C ALA A 197 -7.24 -12.52 -17.94
N ILE A 198 -8.19 -12.07 -18.79
CA ILE A 198 -8.71 -12.86 -19.91
C ILE A 198 -7.55 -13.29 -20.83
N ARG A 199 -6.66 -12.34 -21.17
CA ARG A 199 -5.50 -12.65 -22.00
C ARG A 199 -4.58 -13.69 -21.35
N ALA A 200 -4.28 -13.55 -20.05
CA ALA A 200 -3.40 -14.47 -19.33
C ALA A 200 -3.94 -15.90 -19.28
N ILE A 201 -5.24 -16.08 -19.00
CA ILE A 201 -5.86 -17.42 -18.94
C ILE A 201 -6.03 -18.08 -20.31
N THR A 202 -6.04 -17.31 -21.40
CA THR A 202 -6.15 -17.81 -22.77
C THR A 202 -4.80 -18.13 -23.41
N LEU A 203 -3.69 -17.90 -22.72
CA LEU A 203 -2.36 -18.27 -23.22
C LEU A 203 -2.19 -19.79 -23.26
N PRO A 204 -1.59 -20.34 -24.34
CA PRO A 204 -1.18 -21.75 -24.35
C PRO A 204 -0.20 -22.01 -23.19
N GLY A 205 -0.45 -23.07 -22.41
CA GLY A 205 0.39 -23.40 -21.24
C GLY A 205 0.02 -22.69 -19.93
N SER A 206 -0.96 -21.76 -19.93
CA SER A 206 -1.38 -21.05 -18.71
C SER A 206 -2.07 -21.94 -17.66
N THR A 207 -2.59 -23.09 -18.07
CA THR A 207 -3.37 -24.01 -17.19
C THR A 207 -2.56 -24.48 -15.98
N GLU A 208 -1.28 -24.81 -16.18
CA GLU A 208 -0.39 -25.21 -15.10
C GLU A 208 -0.20 -24.10 -14.07
N GLY A 209 0.00 -22.86 -14.53
CA GLY A 209 0.10 -21.68 -13.67
C GLY A 209 -1.21 -21.38 -12.94
N LEU A 210 -2.38 -21.60 -13.58
CA LEU A 210 -3.68 -21.47 -12.92
C LEU A 210 -3.86 -22.55 -11.83
N GLN A 211 -3.48 -23.79 -12.10
CA GLN A 211 -3.52 -24.87 -11.11
C GLN A 211 -2.57 -24.58 -9.94
N PHE A 212 -1.36 -24.10 -10.22
CA PHE A 212 -0.43 -23.66 -9.19
C PHE A 212 -1.02 -22.59 -8.29
N TYR A 213 -1.67 -21.61 -8.88
CA TYR A 213 -2.18 -20.43 -8.16
C TYR A 213 -3.50 -20.67 -7.44
N LEU A 214 -4.40 -21.50 -7.98
CA LEU A 214 -5.77 -21.67 -7.46
C LEU A 214 -5.96 -22.95 -6.64
N LEU A 215 -5.14 -23.99 -6.88
CA LEU A 215 -5.25 -25.26 -6.15
C LEU A 215 -4.22 -25.33 -5.03
N PRO A 216 -4.66 -25.34 -3.76
CA PRO A 216 -3.74 -25.40 -2.63
C PRO A 216 -2.99 -26.73 -2.59
N SER A 217 -1.67 -26.68 -2.46
CA SER A 217 -0.81 -27.84 -2.28
C SER A 217 0.20 -27.55 -1.19
N PHE A 218 0.04 -28.19 -0.06
CA PHE A 218 0.98 -28.09 1.06
C PHE A 218 2.34 -28.72 0.72
N GLU A 219 2.36 -29.69 -0.19
CA GLU A 219 3.60 -30.29 -0.70
C GLU A 219 4.46 -29.25 -1.44
N ARG A 220 3.86 -28.42 -2.30
CA ARG A 220 4.57 -27.31 -2.97
C ARG A 220 5.14 -26.30 -1.99
N LEU A 221 4.43 -26.05 -0.89
CA LEU A 221 4.90 -25.15 0.16
C LEU A 221 6.16 -25.71 0.84
N THR A 222 6.21 -27.00 1.14
CA THR A 222 7.39 -27.66 1.74
C THR A 222 8.53 -27.83 0.74
N GLN A 223 8.22 -28.07 -0.54
CA GLN A 223 9.22 -28.20 -1.62
C GLN A 223 9.86 -26.86 -2.03
N SER A 224 9.28 -25.73 -1.66
CA SER A 224 9.84 -24.39 -1.96
C SER A 224 11.19 -24.13 -1.27
N GLY A 225 11.65 -25.03 -0.40
CA GLY A 225 12.86 -24.86 0.42
C GLY A 225 12.68 -23.83 1.55
N LYS A 226 11.46 -23.34 1.74
CA LYS A 226 11.11 -22.37 2.79
C LYS A 226 10.15 -23.03 3.78
N GLY A 227 10.32 -22.71 5.06
CA GLY A 227 9.49 -23.28 6.11
C GLY A 227 8.01 -22.85 6.00
N VAL A 228 7.10 -23.70 6.47
CA VAL A 228 5.66 -23.38 6.57
C VAL A 228 5.45 -22.16 7.45
N GLY A 229 6.23 -22.01 8.53
CA GLY A 229 6.22 -20.85 9.41
C GLY A 229 6.56 -19.56 8.67
N GLU A 230 7.60 -19.57 7.83
CA GLU A 230 8.01 -18.42 7.01
C GLU A 230 6.87 -17.99 6.06
N ALA A 231 6.19 -18.93 5.42
CA ALA A 231 5.05 -18.65 4.56
C ALA A 231 3.86 -18.04 5.30
N ILE A 232 3.57 -18.54 6.52
CA ILE A 232 2.52 -18.00 7.37
C ILE A 232 2.87 -16.55 7.79
N PHE A 233 4.12 -16.28 8.18
CA PHE A 233 4.55 -14.92 8.51
C PHE A 233 4.58 -13.99 7.30
N ALA A 234 4.97 -14.46 6.13
CA ALA A 234 4.87 -13.69 4.89
C ALA A 234 3.43 -13.31 4.57
N ALA A 235 2.47 -14.23 4.76
CA ALA A 235 1.04 -13.97 4.60
C ALA A 235 0.53 -12.96 5.63
N PHE A 236 0.96 -13.08 6.88
CA PHE A 236 0.62 -12.18 7.98
C PHE A 236 1.14 -10.76 7.72
N ALA A 237 2.42 -10.62 7.36
CA ALA A 237 3.04 -9.34 7.02
C ALA A 237 2.38 -8.70 5.80
N HIS A 238 2.08 -9.50 4.77
CA HIS A 238 1.44 -8.99 3.57
C HIS A 238 0.01 -8.52 3.81
N ALA A 239 -0.78 -9.23 4.62
CA ALA A 239 -2.14 -8.82 4.98
C ALA A 239 -2.19 -7.44 5.70
N PHE A 240 -1.13 -7.10 6.41
CA PHE A 240 -0.98 -5.79 7.03
C PHE A 240 -0.58 -4.71 6.02
N PHE A 241 0.39 -5.06 5.16
CA PHE A 241 0.96 -4.14 4.17
C PHE A 241 -0.05 -3.76 3.07
N THR A 242 -0.83 -4.73 2.56
CA THR A 242 -1.71 -4.54 1.40
C THR A 242 -2.73 -3.42 1.58
N LEU A 243 -3.27 -3.23 2.78
CA LEU A 243 -4.28 -2.21 3.08
C LEU A 243 -3.68 -0.82 3.38
N SER A 244 -2.35 -0.65 3.33
CA SER A 244 -1.65 0.61 3.67
C SER A 244 -2.08 1.18 5.03
N ILE A 245 -2.33 0.31 6.03
CA ILE A 245 -2.77 0.66 7.37
C ILE A 245 -1.59 0.88 8.32
N GLY A 246 -1.81 1.63 9.38
CA GLY A 246 -0.81 1.90 10.42
C GLY A 246 -0.10 3.25 10.29
N ILE A 247 -0.22 3.95 9.17
CA ILE A 247 0.35 5.30 8.99
C ILE A 247 -0.69 6.42 9.00
N GLY A 248 -1.96 6.06 9.21
CA GLY A 248 -3.05 7.04 9.28
C GLY A 248 -3.53 7.56 7.93
N SER A 249 -3.12 6.95 6.82
CA SER A 249 -3.63 7.30 5.49
C SER A 249 -5.12 7.05 5.38
N MET A 250 -5.65 6.01 6.03
CA MET A 250 -7.08 5.75 6.08
C MET A 250 -7.82 6.66 7.07
N THR A 251 -7.12 7.26 8.03
CA THR A 251 -7.72 8.21 8.98
C THR A 251 -8.25 9.45 8.28
N ILE A 252 -7.51 10.00 7.28
CA ILE A 252 -8.00 11.17 6.53
C ILE A 252 -9.27 10.83 5.77
N PHE A 253 -9.34 9.64 5.12
CA PHE A 253 -10.56 9.20 4.42
C PHE A 253 -11.71 8.94 5.39
N GLY A 254 -11.44 8.39 6.57
CA GLY A 254 -12.40 8.26 7.66
C GLY A 254 -13.06 9.61 8.03
N SER A 255 -12.27 10.71 8.05
CA SER A 255 -12.75 12.05 8.37
C SER A 255 -13.77 12.61 7.37
N TYR A 256 -13.78 12.08 6.16
CA TYR A 256 -14.72 12.46 5.10
C TYR A 256 -16.00 11.60 5.09
N ILE A 257 -16.09 10.53 5.92
CA ILE A 257 -17.28 9.67 6.01
C ILE A 257 -18.34 10.34 6.87
N GLY A 258 -19.53 10.53 6.30
CA GLY A 258 -20.69 11.00 7.06
C GLY A 258 -21.22 9.97 8.07
N LYS A 259 -21.75 10.44 9.20
CA LYS A 259 -22.28 9.55 10.29
C LYS A 259 -23.41 8.63 9.88
N LYS A 260 -24.06 8.84 8.73
CA LYS A 260 -25.11 7.95 8.19
C LYS A 260 -24.54 6.63 7.64
N HIS A 261 -23.25 6.59 7.29
CA HIS A 261 -22.59 5.43 6.69
C HIS A 261 -22.00 4.50 7.78
N SER A 262 -22.07 3.19 7.54
CA SER A 262 -21.45 2.19 8.42
C SER A 262 -19.96 2.07 8.16
N ILE A 263 -19.10 2.30 9.15
CA ILE A 263 -17.66 2.07 9.03
C ILE A 263 -17.36 0.62 8.68
N VAL A 264 -18.05 -0.33 9.28
CA VAL A 264 -17.86 -1.76 9.02
C VAL A 264 -18.09 -2.08 7.54
N LYS A 265 -19.18 -1.52 6.94
CA LYS A 265 -19.51 -1.74 5.53
C LYS A 265 -18.48 -1.07 4.61
N GLU A 266 -18.03 0.13 4.94
CA GLU A 266 -17.04 0.84 4.12
C GLU A 266 -15.67 0.16 4.20
N ALA A 267 -15.21 -0.22 5.39
CA ALA A 267 -13.96 -0.97 5.56
C ALA A 267 -14.00 -2.33 4.85
N ALA A 268 -15.10 -3.08 4.98
CA ALA A 268 -15.27 -4.34 4.25
C ALA A 268 -15.27 -4.14 2.72
N SER A 269 -15.90 -3.07 2.22
CA SER A 269 -15.93 -2.77 0.78
C SER A 269 -14.53 -2.47 0.24
N VAL A 270 -13.72 -1.70 0.99
CA VAL A 270 -12.31 -1.41 0.64
C VAL A 270 -11.50 -2.70 0.67
N CYS A 271 -11.60 -3.49 1.74
CA CYS A 271 -10.87 -4.74 1.90
C CYS A 271 -11.20 -5.75 0.78
N ILE A 272 -12.48 -5.92 0.43
CA ILE A 272 -12.91 -6.81 -0.67
C ILE A 272 -12.34 -6.35 -2.01
N LEU A 273 -12.42 -5.06 -2.31
CA LEU A 273 -11.91 -4.55 -3.59
C LEU A 273 -10.40 -4.68 -3.69
N ASP A 274 -9.67 -4.40 -2.60
CA ASP A 274 -8.23 -4.63 -2.47
C ASP A 274 -7.87 -6.09 -2.74
N THR A 275 -8.57 -7.01 -2.07
CA THR A 275 -8.36 -8.46 -2.24
C THR A 275 -8.63 -8.93 -3.66
N VAL A 276 -9.73 -8.48 -4.27
CA VAL A 276 -10.07 -8.85 -5.66
C VAL A 276 -8.96 -8.41 -6.61
N VAL A 277 -8.43 -7.20 -6.45
CA VAL A 277 -7.34 -6.73 -7.30
C VAL A 277 -6.06 -7.55 -7.09
N ALA A 278 -5.69 -7.87 -5.84
CA ALA A 278 -4.54 -8.71 -5.56
C ALA A 278 -4.67 -10.10 -6.19
N LEU A 279 -5.84 -10.75 -6.01
CA LEU A 279 -6.10 -12.07 -6.57
C LEU A 279 -6.08 -12.08 -8.10
N VAL A 280 -6.68 -11.08 -8.74
CA VAL A 280 -6.69 -11.00 -10.21
C VAL A 280 -5.31 -10.63 -10.75
N ALA A 281 -4.51 -9.82 -10.04
CA ALA A 281 -3.11 -9.58 -10.41
C ALA A 281 -2.30 -10.89 -10.39
N GLY A 282 -2.53 -11.77 -9.41
CA GLY A 282 -1.96 -13.11 -9.40
C GLY A 282 -2.35 -13.96 -10.62
N ILE A 283 -3.63 -13.87 -11.06
CA ILE A 283 -4.12 -14.53 -12.28
C ILE A 283 -3.46 -13.96 -13.55
N ILE A 284 -3.15 -12.66 -13.57
CA ILE A 284 -2.45 -12.06 -14.71
C ILE A 284 -1.00 -12.54 -14.78
N ILE A 285 -0.31 -12.54 -13.66
CA ILE A 285 1.16 -12.69 -13.61
C ILE A 285 1.56 -14.16 -13.62
N ILE A 286 1.03 -14.96 -12.68
CA ILE A 286 1.50 -16.34 -12.47
C ILE A 286 1.25 -17.24 -13.70
N PRO A 287 0.04 -17.31 -14.27
CA PRO A 287 -0.19 -18.09 -15.48
C PRO A 287 0.61 -17.61 -16.70
N SER A 288 0.85 -16.30 -16.80
CA SER A 288 1.69 -15.74 -17.88
C SER A 288 3.14 -16.19 -17.74
N CYS A 289 3.69 -16.22 -16.51
CA CYS A 289 5.04 -16.72 -16.27
C CYS A 289 5.15 -18.21 -16.66
N PHE A 290 4.21 -19.04 -16.23
CA PHE A 290 4.21 -20.49 -16.54
C PHE A 290 4.07 -20.75 -18.05
N ALA A 291 3.21 -20.02 -18.75
CA ALA A 291 3.01 -20.14 -20.19
C ALA A 291 4.30 -19.94 -21.01
N PHE A 292 5.26 -19.18 -20.47
CA PHE A 292 6.54 -18.90 -21.11
C PHE A 292 7.75 -19.48 -20.35
N GLY A 293 7.53 -20.42 -19.44
CA GLY A 293 8.60 -21.12 -18.72
C GLY A 293 9.40 -20.22 -17.76
N GLN A 294 8.79 -19.14 -17.29
CA GLN A 294 9.42 -18.20 -16.36
C GLN A 294 8.99 -18.46 -14.92
N SER A 295 9.90 -18.27 -13.96
CA SER A 295 9.57 -18.42 -12.54
C SER A 295 8.91 -17.13 -12.01
N PRO A 296 7.75 -17.20 -11.31
CA PRO A 296 7.11 -16.05 -10.70
C PRO A 296 7.78 -15.58 -9.40
N GLY A 297 8.82 -16.27 -8.92
CA GLY A 297 9.45 -16.03 -7.61
C GLY A 297 10.70 -15.14 -7.61
N GLN A 298 10.89 -14.22 -8.54
CA GLN A 298 12.15 -13.46 -8.73
C GLN A 298 12.20 -12.02 -8.17
N GLY A 299 11.41 -11.68 -7.17
CA GLY A 299 11.48 -10.35 -6.50
C GLY A 299 11.16 -9.15 -7.40
N PRO A 300 11.84 -7.99 -7.21
CA PRO A 300 11.64 -6.80 -8.04
C PRO A 300 11.83 -7.05 -9.54
N GLY A 301 12.71 -7.96 -9.91
CA GLY A 301 12.91 -8.38 -11.29
C GLY A 301 11.66 -9.01 -11.94
N LEU A 302 10.72 -9.53 -11.16
CA LEU A 302 9.50 -10.15 -11.70
C LEU A 302 8.76 -9.22 -12.69
N ILE A 303 8.56 -7.97 -12.34
CA ILE A 303 7.78 -7.04 -13.17
C ILE A 303 8.60 -6.49 -14.33
N PHE A 304 9.81 -6.01 -14.05
CA PHE A 304 10.58 -5.27 -15.04
C PHE A 304 11.43 -6.17 -15.94
N VAL A 305 11.82 -7.34 -15.43
CA VAL A 305 12.63 -8.32 -16.17
C VAL A 305 11.77 -9.47 -16.67
N THR A 306 11.20 -10.25 -15.76
CA THR A 306 10.49 -11.48 -16.12
C THR A 306 9.26 -11.21 -16.99
N LEU A 307 8.39 -10.28 -16.59
CA LEU A 307 7.20 -9.96 -17.40
C LEU A 307 7.55 -9.23 -18.71
N SER A 308 8.61 -8.43 -18.75
CA SER A 308 9.08 -7.86 -20.00
C SER A 308 9.54 -8.95 -20.98
N ASN A 309 10.21 -10.00 -20.50
CA ASN A 309 10.55 -11.17 -21.28
C ASN A 309 9.30 -11.97 -21.72
N VAL A 310 8.31 -12.12 -20.85
CA VAL A 310 7.02 -12.75 -21.20
C VAL A 310 6.35 -11.96 -22.32
N PHE A 311 6.30 -10.64 -22.23
CA PHE A 311 5.70 -9.79 -23.27
C PHE A 311 6.49 -9.83 -24.57
N SER A 312 7.82 -9.97 -24.55
CA SER A 312 8.63 -10.10 -25.78
C SER A 312 8.29 -11.36 -26.57
N MET A 313 7.94 -12.44 -25.89
CA MET A 313 7.58 -13.72 -26.51
C MET A 313 6.08 -13.83 -26.89
N MET A 314 5.24 -12.91 -26.39
CA MET A 314 3.79 -12.98 -26.55
C MET A 314 3.33 -12.34 -27.86
N PRO A 315 2.37 -12.94 -28.61
CA PRO A 315 1.69 -12.23 -29.71
C PRO A 315 1.04 -10.93 -29.23
N ALA A 316 1.32 -9.81 -29.94
CA ALA A 316 0.93 -8.46 -29.54
C ALA A 316 1.48 -8.04 -28.15
N GLY A 317 2.62 -8.60 -27.74
CA GLY A 317 3.18 -8.43 -26.40
C GLY A 317 3.49 -6.99 -26.01
N ARG A 318 3.95 -6.17 -26.96
CA ARG A 318 4.13 -4.72 -26.73
C ARG A 318 2.83 -4.02 -26.31
N PHE A 319 1.71 -4.36 -26.94
CA PHE A 319 0.41 -3.80 -26.56
C PHE A 319 -0.03 -4.31 -25.17
N CYS A 320 0.13 -5.62 -24.91
CA CYS A 320 -0.14 -6.20 -23.60
C CYS A 320 0.75 -5.61 -22.51
N GLY A 321 2.04 -5.40 -22.81
CA GLY A 321 3.00 -4.75 -21.91
C GLY A 321 2.63 -3.29 -21.62
N ALA A 322 2.25 -2.52 -22.66
CA ALA A 322 1.77 -1.16 -22.48
C ALA A 322 0.52 -1.10 -21.60
N ALA A 323 -0.45 -1.97 -21.84
CA ALA A 323 -1.66 -2.09 -21.00
C ALA A 323 -1.30 -2.48 -19.55
N PHE A 324 -0.38 -3.43 -19.37
CA PHE A 324 0.08 -3.85 -18.06
C PHE A 324 0.79 -2.72 -17.29
N PHE A 325 1.74 -2.03 -17.91
CA PHE A 325 2.42 -0.92 -17.25
C PHE A 325 1.54 0.31 -17.04
N LEU A 326 0.49 0.51 -17.86
CA LEU A 326 -0.55 1.50 -17.59
C LEU A 326 -1.39 1.12 -16.36
N PHE A 327 -1.80 -0.15 -16.26
CA PHE A 327 -2.47 -0.71 -15.08
C PHE A 327 -1.62 -0.52 -13.83
N MET A 328 -0.33 -0.87 -13.87
CA MET A 328 0.62 -0.68 -12.78
C MET A 328 0.80 0.79 -12.41
N SER A 329 0.92 1.68 -13.41
CA SER A 329 1.04 3.13 -13.20
C SER A 329 -0.19 3.70 -12.50
N PHE A 330 -1.39 3.26 -12.85
CA PHE A 330 -2.62 3.71 -12.20
C PHE A 330 -2.73 3.18 -10.77
N ALA A 331 -2.33 1.94 -10.51
CA ALA A 331 -2.27 1.40 -9.16
C ALA A 331 -1.30 2.20 -8.28
N ALA A 332 -0.08 2.45 -8.78
CA ALA A 332 0.92 3.22 -8.07
C ALA A 332 0.49 4.68 -7.84
N LEU A 333 -0.02 5.37 -8.88
CA LEU A 333 -0.48 6.76 -8.78
C LEU A 333 -1.68 6.91 -7.85
N SER A 334 -2.63 5.95 -7.79
CA SER A 334 -3.78 6.05 -6.90
C SER A 334 -3.37 6.05 -5.43
N THR A 335 -2.44 5.18 -5.05
CA THR A 335 -1.86 5.17 -3.70
C THR A 335 -1.08 6.45 -3.42
N LEU A 336 -0.24 6.89 -4.38
CA LEU A 336 0.56 8.11 -4.26
C LEU A 336 -0.32 9.35 -4.04
N ILE A 337 -1.41 9.51 -4.82
CA ILE A 337 -2.39 10.60 -4.65
C ILE A 337 -3.04 10.52 -3.26
N ALA A 338 -3.42 9.34 -2.81
CA ALA A 338 -4.09 9.13 -1.54
C ALA A 338 -3.19 9.49 -0.34
N VAL A 339 -1.93 9.08 -0.36
CA VAL A 339 -0.96 9.43 0.69
C VAL A 339 -0.57 10.91 0.62
N PHE A 340 -0.44 11.48 -0.58
CA PHE A 340 -0.23 12.93 -0.74
C PHE A 340 -1.41 13.75 -0.22
N GLU A 341 -2.65 13.28 -0.36
CA GLU A 341 -3.80 13.92 0.28
C GLU A 341 -3.65 13.94 1.80
N ASN A 342 -3.16 12.84 2.39
CA ASN A 342 -2.87 12.79 3.84
C ASN A 342 -1.78 13.80 4.24
N LEU A 343 -0.68 13.90 3.47
CA LEU A 343 0.39 14.88 3.71
C LEU A 343 -0.10 16.32 3.61
N VAL A 344 -0.85 16.64 2.57
CA VAL A 344 -1.36 18.00 2.34
C VAL A 344 -2.40 18.35 3.40
N SER A 345 -3.35 17.47 3.67
CA SER A 345 -4.37 17.68 4.70
C SER A 345 -3.77 17.80 6.10
N PHE A 346 -2.67 17.09 6.39
CA PHE A 346 -1.97 17.21 7.67
C PHE A 346 -1.54 18.65 7.96
N TRP A 347 -0.86 19.30 7.03
CA TRP A 347 -0.39 20.66 7.23
C TRP A 347 -1.51 21.70 7.17
N MET A 348 -2.54 21.44 6.35
CA MET A 348 -3.75 22.27 6.36
C MET A 348 -4.45 22.21 7.73
N ASP A 349 -4.67 21.02 8.28
CA ASP A 349 -5.33 20.83 9.57
C ASP A 349 -4.48 21.35 10.74
N LEU A 350 -3.15 21.18 10.68
CA LEU A 350 -2.26 21.56 11.77
C LEU A 350 -1.99 23.08 11.82
N LYS A 351 -1.76 23.71 10.67
CA LYS A 351 -1.28 25.09 10.54
C LYS A 351 -2.26 26.03 9.87
N GLY A 352 -3.35 25.54 9.27
CA GLY A 352 -4.31 26.35 8.52
C GLY A 352 -3.77 26.90 7.20
N TYR A 353 -2.75 26.25 6.62
CA TYR A 353 -2.17 26.69 5.35
C TYR A 353 -3.08 26.38 4.17
N ASP A 354 -2.99 27.19 3.10
CA ASP A 354 -3.71 26.94 1.85
C ASP A 354 -3.23 25.67 1.13
N ARG A 355 -4.16 24.89 0.57
CA ARG A 355 -3.92 23.61 -0.10
C ARG A 355 -2.85 23.68 -1.20
N LYS A 356 -2.96 24.67 -2.11
CA LYS A 356 -2.03 24.83 -3.21
C LYS A 356 -0.61 25.13 -2.74
N LYS A 357 -0.49 26.00 -1.71
CA LYS A 357 0.79 26.34 -1.09
C LYS A 357 1.42 25.11 -0.43
N VAL A 358 0.64 24.33 0.31
CA VAL A 358 1.11 23.11 0.95
C VAL A 358 1.51 22.06 -0.09
N ALA A 359 0.72 21.86 -1.14
CA ALA A 359 1.05 20.92 -2.22
C ALA A 359 2.37 21.30 -2.91
N PHE A 360 2.58 22.59 -3.20
CA PHE A 360 3.82 23.08 -3.79
C PHE A 360 5.04 22.80 -2.89
N TRP A 361 4.96 23.10 -1.60
CA TRP A 361 6.06 22.82 -0.68
C TRP A 361 6.31 21.32 -0.53
N ASN A 362 5.27 20.49 -0.55
CA ASN A 362 5.42 19.05 -0.51
C ASN A 362 6.09 18.49 -1.78
N ILE A 363 5.94 19.12 -2.96
CA ILE A 363 6.72 18.73 -4.15
C ILE A 363 8.22 18.82 -3.83
N ILE A 364 8.66 19.94 -3.25
CA ILE A 364 10.07 20.15 -2.93
C ILE A 364 10.54 19.17 -1.85
N VAL A 365 9.77 19.02 -0.77
CA VAL A 365 10.15 18.15 0.36
C VAL A 365 10.21 16.68 -0.07
N VAL A 366 9.19 16.18 -0.77
CA VAL A 366 9.18 14.79 -1.24
C VAL A 366 10.27 14.55 -2.28
N PHE A 367 10.49 15.50 -3.20
CA PHE A 367 11.58 15.41 -4.17
C PHE A 367 12.94 15.24 -3.46
N LEU A 368 13.24 16.09 -2.48
CA LEU A 368 14.51 16.01 -1.74
C LEU A 368 14.65 14.71 -0.95
N LEU A 369 13.56 14.23 -0.33
CA LEU A 369 13.55 12.96 0.41
C LEU A 369 13.67 11.74 -0.52
N SER A 370 13.19 11.83 -1.76
CA SER A 370 13.27 10.74 -2.74
C SER A 370 14.62 10.65 -3.45
N LEU A 371 15.45 11.72 -3.40
CA LEU A 371 16.77 11.72 -4.06
C LEU A 371 17.70 10.59 -3.56
N PRO A 372 17.87 10.34 -2.25
CA PRO A 372 18.71 9.25 -1.78
C PRO A 372 18.28 7.88 -2.33
N CYS A 373 16.97 7.62 -2.38
CA CYS A 373 16.42 6.40 -2.95
C CYS A 373 16.74 6.27 -4.46
N ALA A 374 16.50 7.33 -5.25
CA ALA A 374 16.78 7.33 -6.69
C ALA A 374 18.28 7.18 -6.97
N LEU A 375 19.13 7.79 -6.16
CA LEU A 375 20.59 7.72 -6.28
C LEU A 375 21.18 6.43 -5.69
N GLY A 376 20.45 5.69 -4.86
CA GLY A 376 20.87 4.45 -4.22
C GLY A 376 21.23 3.32 -5.20
N PHE A 377 20.75 3.40 -6.44
CA PHE A 377 21.04 2.41 -7.48
C PHE A 377 22.24 2.79 -8.38
N ASN A 378 22.82 3.98 -8.22
CA ASN A 378 23.87 4.51 -9.06
C ASN A 378 24.92 5.29 -8.26
N VAL A 379 24.76 6.59 -8.03
CA VAL A 379 25.75 7.44 -7.34
C VAL A 379 26.00 6.97 -5.89
N LEU A 380 24.97 6.49 -5.19
CA LEU A 380 25.05 5.99 -3.82
C LEU A 380 25.01 4.45 -3.75
N ALA A 381 25.30 3.74 -4.84
CA ALA A 381 25.27 2.27 -4.88
C ALA A 381 26.22 1.60 -3.88
N GLY A 382 27.27 2.30 -3.44
CA GLY A 382 28.16 1.81 -2.39
C GLY A 382 27.57 1.89 -0.96
N PHE A 383 26.40 2.50 -0.78
CA PHE A 383 25.71 2.49 0.52
C PHE A 383 24.79 1.27 0.60
N GLU A 384 25.27 0.23 1.26
CA GLU A 384 24.62 -1.08 1.42
C GLU A 384 24.20 -1.31 2.89
N PRO A 385 23.06 -0.73 3.32
CA PRO A 385 22.67 -0.67 4.74
C PRO A 385 22.43 -2.03 5.38
N PHE A 386 22.15 -3.05 4.58
CA PHE A 386 21.90 -4.42 5.05
C PHE A 386 22.91 -5.45 4.51
N GLY A 387 24.06 -4.97 4.03
CA GLY A 387 25.10 -5.80 3.42
C GLY A 387 25.02 -5.85 1.89
N PRO A 388 25.90 -6.62 1.24
CA PRO A 388 26.08 -6.61 -0.21
C PRO A 388 24.79 -6.79 -1.01
N GLY A 389 24.59 -5.90 -1.99
CA GLY A 389 23.42 -5.90 -2.87
C GLY A 389 22.18 -5.17 -2.32
N SER A 390 22.22 -4.66 -1.08
CA SER A 390 21.14 -3.81 -0.54
C SER A 390 21.34 -2.35 -0.92
N CYS A 391 20.25 -1.58 -0.96
CA CYS A 391 20.29 -0.17 -1.34
C CYS A 391 19.43 0.70 -0.40
N VAL A 392 19.37 2.00 -0.66
CA VAL A 392 18.56 2.94 0.14
C VAL A 392 17.09 2.56 0.15
N LEU A 393 16.53 2.08 -0.98
CA LEU A 393 15.15 1.63 -1.07
C LEU A 393 14.85 0.52 -0.06
N ASP A 394 15.76 -0.45 0.09
CA ASP A 394 15.57 -1.56 1.04
C ASP A 394 15.51 -1.06 2.49
N LEU A 395 16.30 -0.03 2.82
CA LEU A 395 16.29 0.61 4.13
C LEU A 395 14.98 1.34 4.38
N GLU A 396 14.52 2.15 3.42
CA GLU A 396 13.29 2.92 3.53
C GLU A 396 12.06 1.99 3.59
N ASP A 397 12.01 0.94 2.76
CA ASP A 397 10.94 -0.07 2.81
C ASP A 397 10.96 -0.83 4.15
N PHE A 398 12.13 -1.22 4.66
CA PHE A 398 12.23 -1.89 5.96
C PHE A 398 11.71 -1.00 7.11
N ILE A 399 12.11 0.27 7.13
CA ILE A 399 11.65 1.23 8.15
C ILE A 399 10.12 1.38 8.09
N VAL A 400 9.54 1.49 6.92
CA VAL A 400 8.10 1.64 6.76
C VAL A 400 7.38 0.33 7.01
N SER A 401 7.69 -0.71 6.25
CA SER A 401 6.92 -1.96 6.19
C SER A 401 7.09 -2.82 7.43
N ASN A 402 8.29 -2.89 7.99
CA ASN A 402 8.59 -3.75 9.14
C ASN A 402 8.53 -3.02 10.49
N THR A 403 8.51 -1.67 10.48
CA THR A 403 8.52 -0.90 11.73
C THR A 403 7.31 0.01 11.84
N MET A 404 7.19 1.01 10.95
CA MET A 404 6.23 2.11 11.15
C MET A 404 4.78 1.70 10.90
N LEU A 405 4.50 0.89 9.86
CA LEU A 405 3.16 0.36 9.60
C LEU A 405 2.65 -0.49 10.77
N PRO A 406 3.37 -1.55 11.21
CA PRO A 406 2.92 -2.36 12.34
C PRO A 406 2.84 -1.55 13.65
N ALA A 407 3.88 -0.77 13.97
CA ALA A 407 3.89 0.03 15.20
C ALA A 407 2.73 1.04 15.26
N GLY A 408 2.45 1.73 14.15
CA GLY A 408 1.35 2.67 14.07
C GLY A 408 -0.02 2.00 14.18
N GLY A 409 -0.23 0.86 13.51
CA GLY A 409 -1.47 0.07 13.63
C GLY A 409 -1.71 -0.43 15.05
N MET A 410 -0.66 -0.94 15.70
CA MET A 410 -0.70 -1.32 17.12
C MET A 410 -1.05 -0.12 18.02
N PHE A 411 -0.40 1.02 17.79
CA PHE A 411 -0.65 2.24 18.52
C PHE A 411 -2.11 2.70 18.40
N MET A 412 -2.68 2.69 17.19
CA MET A 412 -4.07 3.06 16.95
C MET A 412 -5.05 2.07 17.61
N ALA A 413 -4.77 0.76 17.53
CA ALA A 413 -5.57 -0.25 18.22
C ALA A 413 -5.58 -0.05 19.74
N ILE A 414 -4.41 0.23 20.32
CA ILE A 414 -4.28 0.52 21.77
C ILE A 414 -5.00 1.84 22.11
N PHE A 415 -4.85 2.89 21.33
CA PHE A 415 -5.54 4.16 21.56
C PHE A 415 -7.06 4.00 21.54
N CYS A 416 -7.60 3.28 20.56
CA CYS A 416 -9.03 3.03 20.45
C CYS A 416 -9.59 2.16 21.60
N SER A 417 -8.78 1.22 22.11
CA SER A 417 -9.24 0.21 23.09
C SER A 417 -8.88 0.53 24.53
N SER A 418 -7.86 1.37 24.78
CA SER A 418 -7.36 1.68 26.13
C SER A 418 -8.28 2.66 26.86
N ARG A 419 -8.41 2.44 28.19
CA ARG A 419 -9.05 3.40 29.11
C ARG A 419 -8.32 4.76 29.19
N TYR A 420 -7.04 4.79 28.84
CA TYR A 420 -6.21 6.03 28.82
C TYR A 420 -6.24 6.75 27.46
N GLY A 421 -6.71 6.10 26.40
CA GLY A 421 -6.93 6.68 25.09
C GLY A 421 -8.38 7.13 24.87
N TRP A 422 -8.90 6.91 23.66
CA TRP A 422 -10.29 7.21 23.31
C TRP A 422 -11.28 6.37 24.10
N GLY A 423 -10.98 5.10 24.28
CA GLY A 423 -11.73 4.15 25.09
C GLY A 423 -12.73 3.31 24.30
N GLN A 424 -12.82 2.02 24.66
CA GLN A 424 -13.60 1.01 23.94
C GLN A 424 -15.07 1.39 23.71
N GLN A 425 -15.74 1.94 24.72
CA GLN A 425 -17.16 2.29 24.60
C GLN A 425 -17.40 3.32 23.50
N LYS A 426 -16.59 4.39 23.47
CA LYS A 426 -16.69 5.44 22.47
C LYS A 426 -16.30 4.92 21.08
N PHE A 427 -15.24 4.10 21.00
CA PHE A 427 -14.80 3.46 19.77
C PHE A 427 -15.89 2.56 19.16
N PHE A 428 -16.46 1.61 19.95
CA PHE A 428 -17.53 0.74 19.45
C PHE A 428 -18.81 1.51 19.12
N ALA A 429 -19.14 2.56 19.87
CA ALA A 429 -20.25 3.44 19.53
C ALA A 429 -20.05 4.14 18.18
N GLU A 430 -18.84 4.61 17.91
CA GLU A 430 -18.51 5.23 16.63
C GLU A 430 -18.52 4.22 15.47
N VAL A 431 -17.86 3.07 15.61
CA VAL A 431 -17.82 2.02 14.59
C VAL A 431 -19.23 1.56 14.22
N ASN A 432 -20.10 1.40 15.23
CA ASN A 432 -21.47 0.93 15.08
C ASN A 432 -22.49 2.04 14.78
N SER A 433 -22.05 3.29 14.64
CA SER A 433 -22.94 4.37 14.21
C SER A 433 -23.27 4.25 12.71
N GLY A 434 -24.43 4.79 12.32
CA GLY A 434 -24.92 4.69 10.95
C GLY A 434 -25.73 3.43 10.66
N SER A 435 -26.22 3.35 9.41
CA SER A 435 -27.04 2.24 8.94
C SER A 435 -26.19 1.16 8.26
N GLY A 436 -26.32 -0.09 8.67
CA GLY A 436 -25.63 -1.23 8.04
C GLY A 436 -25.06 -2.21 9.04
N TYR A 437 -24.01 -2.94 8.65
CA TYR A 437 -23.34 -3.95 9.48
C TYR A 437 -22.74 -3.32 10.73
N LYS A 438 -22.86 -4.06 11.85
CA LYS A 438 -22.34 -3.68 13.17
C LYS A 438 -21.47 -4.78 13.72
N ILE A 439 -20.47 -4.40 14.51
CA ILE A 439 -19.66 -5.35 15.28
C ILE A 439 -20.33 -5.58 16.61
N PRO A 440 -20.48 -6.84 17.06
CA PRO A 440 -21.01 -7.13 18.40
C PRO A 440 -20.13 -6.48 19.49
N ASN A 441 -20.74 -5.72 20.37
CA ASN A 441 -20.05 -5.12 21.52
C ASN A 441 -20.10 -6.08 22.73
N ASN A 442 -19.51 -7.27 22.55
CA ASN A 442 -19.43 -8.32 23.57
C ASN A 442 -18.01 -8.45 24.15
N ALA A 443 -17.85 -9.31 25.14
CA ALA A 443 -16.58 -9.53 25.82
C ALA A 443 -15.47 -10.02 24.85
N PHE A 444 -15.83 -10.88 23.87
CA PHE A 444 -14.89 -11.40 22.88
C PHE A 444 -14.24 -10.27 22.07
N PHE A 445 -15.03 -9.42 21.40
CA PHE A 445 -14.49 -8.32 20.60
C PHE A 445 -13.76 -7.27 21.45
N ARG A 446 -14.18 -7.05 22.71
CA ARG A 446 -13.48 -6.15 23.63
C ARG A 446 -12.09 -6.67 24.00
N ILE A 447 -11.95 -7.97 24.29
CA ILE A 447 -10.68 -8.63 24.58
C ILE A 447 -9.82 -8.63 23.32
N TYR A 448 -10.42 -8.96 22.18
CA TYR A 448 -9.75 -9.02 20.89
C TYR A 448 -9.05 -7.69 20.54
N PHE A 449 -9.77 -6.58 20.49
CA PHE A 449 -9.21 -5.26 20.17
C PHE A 449 -8.21 -4.76 21.21
N LYS A 450 -8.39 -5.14 22.49
CA LYS A 450 -7.55 -4.64 23.57
C LYS A 450 -6.24 -5.39 23.74
N TRP A 451 -6.25 -6.72 23.52
CA TRP A 451 -5.12 -7.58 23.84
C TRP A 451 -4.64 -8.41 22.65
N VAL A 452 -5.54 -9.10 21.96
CA VAL A 452 -5.18 -10.04 20.90
C VAL A 452 -4.60 -9.30 19.70
N LEU A 453 -5.28 -8.28 19.22
CA LEU A 453 -4.85 -7.51 18.07
C LEU A 453 -3.48 -6.82 18.28
N PRO A 454 -3.23 -6.09 19.38
CA PRO A 454 -1.88 -5.55 19.64
C PRO A 454 -0.83 -6.63 19.84
N ALA A 455 -1.15 -7.78 20.46
CA ALA A 455 -0.20 -8.87 20.62
C ALA A 455 0.21 -9.49 19.28
N LEU A 456 -0.74 -9.72 18.36
CA LEU A 456 -0.44 -10.21 17.02
C LEU A 456 0.46 -9.24 16.27
N VAL A 457 0.17 -7.94 16.33
CA VAL A 457 1.02 -6.93 15.65
C VAL A 457 2.40 -6.84 16.28
N SER A 458 2.51 -7.00 17.61
CA SER A 458 3.82 -7.07 18.28
C SER A 458 4.64 -8.28 17.81
N LEU A 459 3.98 -9.43 17.62
CA LEU A 459 4.61 -10.63 17.08
C LEU A 459 5.15 -10.38 15.67
N LEU A 460 4.38 -9.69 14.82
CA LEU A 460 4.82 -9.29 13.48
C LEU A 460 6.06 -8.40 13.51
N LEU A 461 6.08 -7.39 14.38
CA LEU A 461 7.25 -6.53 14.60
C LEU A 461 8.48 -7.34 15.00
N ILE A 462 8.35 -8.20 16.01
CA ILE A 462 9.47 -9.02 16.52
C ILE A 462 10.00 -9.91 15.40
N GLN A 463 9.13 -10.61 14.69
CA GLN A 463 9.53 -11.51 13.61
C GLN A 463 10.21 -10.75 12.46
N GLY A 464 9.69 -9.57 12.05
CA GLY A 464 10.30 -8.76 11.01
C GLY A 464 11.74 -8.32 11.35
N TYR A 465 12.01 -8.01 12.61
CA TYR A 465 13.36 -7.71 13.09
C TYR A 465 14.23 -8.94 13.20
N LEU A 466 13.71 -10.05 13.74
CA LEU A 466 14.47 -11.29 13.87
C LEU A 466 14.87 -11.86 12.51
N SER A 467 13.96 -11.88 11.54
CA SER A 467 14.27 -12.37 10.19
C SER A 467 15.35 -11.54 9.49
N LYS A 468 15.48 -10.25 9.81
CA LYS A 468 16.46 -9.37 9.20
C LYS A 468 17.81 -9.37 9.91
N PHE A 469 17.83 -9.34 11.25
CA PHE A 469 19.05 -9.13 12.04
C PHE A 469 19.53 -10.38 12.79
N ALA A 470 18.69 -11.40 12.91
CA ALA A 470 19.02 -12.67 13.56
C ALA A 470 18.33 -13.85 12.84
N PRO A 471 18.65 -14.09 11.55
CA PRO A 471 17.93 -15.07 10.72
C PRO A 471 17.94 -16.48 11.30
N GLU A 472 19.06 -16.95 11.87
CA GLU A 472 19.15 -18.26 12.53
C GLU A 472 18.18 -18.39 13.72
N LEU A 473 18.03 -17.32 14.51
CA LEU A 473 17.09 -17.31 15.63
C LEU A 473 15.64 -17.25 15.12
N SER A 474 15.41 -16.51 14.05
CA SER A 474 14.09 -16.44 13.40
C SER A 474 13.66 -17.81 12.87
N GLU A 475 14.55 -18.51 12.18
CA GLU A 475 14.31 -19.87 11.67
C GLU A 475 14.04 -20.86 12.81
N LYS A 476 14.80 -20.78 13.88
CA LYS A 476 14.60 -21.65 15.06
C LYS A 476 13.26 -21.44 15.77
N ILE A 477 12.71 -20.22 15.75
CA ILE A 477 11.46 -19.87 16.46
C ILE A 477 10.24 -20.02 15.55
N PHE A 478 10.35 -19.67 14.27
CA PHE A 478 9.23 -19.50 13.34
C PHE A 478 9.34 -20.35 12.07
N GLY A 479 10.44 -21.05 11.84
CA GLY A 479 10.75 -21.89 10.66
C GLY A 479 10.09 -23.26 10.63
#